data_2ea7b65b9c281e26784732364f4b7f8b
#
_entry.id   2ea7b65b9c281e26784732364f4b7f8b
#
_cell.length_a   1.000
_cell.length_b   1.000
_cell.length_c   1.000
_cell.angle_alpha   90.00
_cell.angle_beta   90.00
_cell.angle_gamma   90.00
#
_symmetry.space_group_name_H-M   'P 1'
#
loop_
_entity.id
_entity.type
_entity.pdbx_description
1 polymer ?
#
loop_
_entity_poly.entity_id
_entity_poly.type
_entity_poly.pdbx_seq_one_letter_code
_entity_poly.pdbx_strand_id
1 'polypeptide(L)' 'FAGQKGRVDQLLGDADQVHRLRELGLRDGVEIEMLQPGTPCIVRLAGHKLCFRGNEATNVLVRAGPDALITLAQLN' A
#
# COMPACT_ATOMS: atom_id res chain seq x y z
N PHE A 1 -1.55 11.05 9.56
CA PHE A 1 -2.77 10.56 10.17
C PHE A 1 -3.65 9.86 9.17
N ALA A 2 -4.73 9.24 9.67
CA ALA A 2 -5.59 8.44 8.80
C ALA A 2 -6.25 9.32 7.72
N GLY A 3 -6.61 8.69 6.61
CA GLY A 3 -7.30 9.37 5.53
C GLY A 3 -6.41 9.80 4.37
N GLN A 4 -5.09 9.68 4.52
CA GLN A 4 -4.21 10.02 3.42
C GLN A 4 -4.32 9.01 2.30
N LYS A 5 -4.22 9.49 1.07
CA LYS A 5 -4.37 8.68 -0.13
C LYS A 5 -3.08 8.67 -0.94
N GLY A 6 -2.89 7.59 -1.67
CA GLY A 6 -1.78 7.47 -2.59
C GLY A 6 -2.15 6.52 -3.70
N ARG A 7 -1.27 6.40 -4.69
CA ARG A 7 -1.45 5.46 -5.79
C ARG A 7 -0.31 4.47 -5.78
N VAL A 8 -0.64 3.20 -5.98
CA VAL A 8 0.38 2.16 -6.05
C VAL A 8 1.28 2.44 -7.23
N ASP A 9 2.60 2.49 -6.97
CA ASP A 9 3.58 2.72 -8.02
C ASP A 9 4.32 1.44 -8.37
N GLN A 10 4.81 0.72 -7.35
CA GLN A 10 5.60 -0.47 -7.60
C GLN A 10 5.51 -1.41 -6.41
N LEU A 11 5.53 -2.71 -6.70
CA LEU A 11 5.58 -3.73 -5.67
C LEU A 11 7.01 -4.28 -5.59
N LEU A 12 7.49 -4.47 -4.39
CA LEU A 12 8.85 -4.92 -4.12
C LEU A 12 8.83 -6.30 -3.49
N GLY A 13 9.96 -7.01 -3.62
CA GLY A 13 10.11 -8.33 -3.03
C GLY A 13 10.33 -9.39 -4.09
N ASP A 14 10.35 -10.65 -3.65
CA ASP A 14 10.51 -11.74 -4.62
C ASP A 14 9.22 -11.97 -5.39
N ALA A 15 9.29 -12.88 -6.38
CA ALA A 15 8.15 -13.11 -7.27
C ALA A 15 6.90 -13.58 -6.52
N ASP A 16 7.08 -14.42 -5.52
CA ASP A 16 5.93 -14.92 -4.76
C ASP A 16 5.27 -13.82 -3.96
N GLN A 17 6.06 -12.96 -3.33
CA GLN A 17 5.52 -11.83 -2.56
C GLN A 17 4.79 -10.85 -3.45
N VAL A 18 5.38 -10.51 -4.58
CA VAL A 18 4.77 -9.59 -5.55
C VAL A 18 3.46 -10.17 -6.08
N HIS A 19 3.47 -11.46 -6.41
CA HIS A 19 2.28 -12.13 -6.91
C HIS A 19 1.15 -12.08 -5.90
N ARG A 20 1.48 -12.36 -4.63
CA ARG A 20 0.49 -12.32 -3.56
C ARG A 20 -0.12 -10.93 -3.40
N LEU A 21 0.71 -9.90 -3.44
CA LEU A 21 0.23 -8.53 -3.31
C LEU A 21 -0.69 -8.16 -4.47
N ARG A 22 -0.35 -8.61 -5.68
CA ARG A 22 -1.20 -8.36 -6.84
C ARG A 22 -2.55 -9.06 -6.74
N GLU A 23 -2.56 -10.25 -6.18
CA GLU A 23 -3.81 -10.97 -5.96
C GLU A 23 -4.72 -10.25 -4.98
N LEU A 24 -4.15 -9.49 -4.06
CA LEU A 24 -4.92 -8.67 -3.14
C LEU A 24 -5.49 -7.42 -3.80
N GLY A 25 -5.09 -7.13 -5.03
CA GLY A 25 -5.59 -5.98 -5.77
C GLY A 25 -4.60 -4.83 -5.89
N LEU A 26 -3.39 -5.00 -5.39
CA LEU A 26 -2.37 -3.95 -5.45
C LEU A 26 -1.72 -3.93 -6.81
N ARG A 27 -2.20 -3.07 -7.68
CA ARG A 27 -1.72 -2.93 -9.04
C ARG A 27 -1.34 -1.49 -9.31
N ASP A 28 -0.49 -1.30 -10.31
CA ASP A 28 -0.02 0.03 -10.69
C ASP A 28 -1.19 1.00 -10.92
N GLY A 29 -1.10 2.17 -10.31
CA GLY A 29 -2.08 3.22 -10.49
C GLY A 29 -3.33 3.12 -9.66
N VAL A 30 -3.51 2.04 -8.91
CA VAL A 30 -4.69 1.89 -8.06
C VAL A 30 -4.57 2.81 -6.86
N GLU A 31 -5.66 3.53 -6.58
CA GLU A 31 -5.68 4.42 -5.42
C GLU A 31 -5.92 3.64 -4.14
N ILE A 32 -5.16 3.97 -3.11
CA ILE A 32 -5.33 3.41 -1.79
C ILE A 32 -5.48 4.52 -0.77
N GLU A 33 -6.21 4.23 0.29
CA GLU A 33 -6.42 5.19 1.38
C GLU A 33 -5.98 4.54 2.68
N MET A 34 -5.16 5.27 3.44
CA MET A 34 -4.71 4.79 4.75
C MET A 34 -5.83 4.96 5.77
N LEU A 35 -6.31 3.86 6.31
CA LEU A 35 -7.33 3.88 7.36
C LEU A 35 -6.72 3.82 8.74
N GLN A 36 -5.69 3.00 8.91
CA GLN A 36 -5.01 2.86 10.19
C GLN A 36 -3.53 2.63 9.94
N PRO A 37 -2.67 3.61 10.27
CA PRO A 37 -1.23 3.39 10.16
C PRO A 37 -0.73 2.53 11.32
N GLY A 38 0.45 1.97 11.14
CA GLY A 38 1.10 1.17 12.18
C GLY A 38 1.08 -0.31 11.86
N THR A 39 1.09 -1.12 12.90
CA THR A 39 1.13 -2.57 12.79
C THR A 39 0.00 -3.16 13.61
N PRO A 40 -1.02 -3.74 12.98
CA PRO A 40 -1.19 -3.87 11.54
C PRO A 40 -1.59 -2.56 10.85
N CYS A 41 -1.22 -2.45 9.60
CA CYS A 41 -1.58 -1.33 8.76
C CYS A 41 -2.84 -1.71 7.98
N ILE A 42 -3.84 -0.85 8.03
CA ILE A 42 -5.12 -1.11 7.36
C ILE A 42 -5.36 -0.04 6.31
N VAL A 43 -5.64 -0.48 5.09
CA VAL A 43 -5.90 0.42 3.99
C VAL A 43 -7.21 0.05 3.30
N ARG A 44 -7.78 1.01 2.58
CA ARG A 44 -8.94 0.77 1.72
C ARG A 44 -8.48 0.77 0.28
N LEU A 45 -8.90 -0.26 -0.46
CA LEU A 45 -8.54 -0.44 -1.84
C LEU A 45 -9.77 -0.93 -2.60
N ALA A 46 -10.21 -0.17 -3.60
CA ALA A 46 -11.36 -0.55 -4.43
C ALA A 46 -12.58 -0.97 -3.61
N GLY A 47 -12.84 -0.26 -2.51
CA GLY A 47 -14.00 -0.55 -1.66
C GLY A 47 -13.78 -1.66 -0.64
N HIS A 48 -12.61 -2.27 -0.63
CA HIS A 48 -12.27 -3.33 0.31
C HIS A 48 -11.21 -2.87 1.29
N LYS A 49 -11.23 -3.43 2.48
CA LYS A 49 -10.20 -3.18 3.47
C LYS A 49 -9.16 -4.29 3.40
N LEU A 50 -7.89 -3.88 3.40
CA LEU A 50 -6.77 -4.80 3.45
C LEU A 50 -5.96 -4.53 4.70
N CYS A 51 -5.50 -5.60 5.33
CA CYS A 51 -4.70 -5.54 6.54
C CYS A 51 -3.32 -6.11 6.23
N PHE A 52 -2.28 -5.32 6.49
CA PHE A 52 -0.90 -5.75 6.27
C PHE A 52 -0.20 -5.97 7.60
N ARG A 53 0.50 -7.07 7.71
CA ARG A 53 1.24 -7.43 8.91
C ARG A 53 2.73 -7.41 8.65
N GLY A 54 3.49 -7.18 9.71
CA GLY A 54 4.94 -7.21 9.63
C GLY A 54 5.46 -6.23 8.61
N ASN A 55 6.24 -6.71 7.67
CA ASN A 55 6.91 -5.87 6.69
C ASN A 55 6.18 -5.76 5.35
N GLU A 56 4.98 -6.30 5.24
CA GLU A 56 4.27 -6.29 3.96
C GLU A 56 4.07 -4.88 3.42
N ALA A 57 3.76 -3.94 4.29
CA ALA A 57 3.53 -2.56 3.87
C ALA A 57 4.80 -1.88 3.34
N THR A 58 5.98 -2.36 3.71
CA THR A 58 7.22 -1.79 3.20
C THR A 58 7.56 -2.26 1.79
N ASN A 59 6.84 -3.27 1.31
CA ASN A 59 7.04 -3.80 -0.04
C ASN A 59 6.14 -3.16 -1.07
N VAL A 60 5.39 -2.14 -0.69
CA VAL A 60 4.51 -1.42 -1.60
C VAL A 60 4.96 0.03 -1.68
N LEU A 61 5.40 0.44 -2.87
CA LEU A 61 5.73 1.84 -3.11
C LEU A 61 4.50 2.56 -3.60
N VAL A 62 4.20 3.69 -3.00
CA VAL A 62 3.05 4.49 -3.36
C VAL A 62 3.48 5.91 -3.68
N ARG A 63 2.78 6.52 -4.63
CA ARG A 63 2.96 7.93 -4.96
C ARG A 63 1.97 8.72 -4.14
N ALA A 64 2.49 9.47 -3.17
CA ALA A 64 1.67 10.18 -2.20
C ALA A 64 1.56 11.68 -2.50
N GLY A 65 1.90 12.08 -3.71
CA GLY A 65 1.86 13.46 -4.13
C GLY A 65 2.57 13.57 -5.47
N PRO A 66 2.70 14.76 -6.04
CA PRO A 66 3.31 14.91 -7.36
C PRO A 66 4.73 14.39 -7.43
N ASP A 67 5.49 14.51 -6.35
CA ASP A 67 6.90 14.11 -6.35
C ASP A 67 7.28 13.20 -5.18
N ALA A 68 6.31 12.72 -4.44
CA ALA A 68 6.59 11.90 -3.25
C ALA A 68 6.35 10.43 -3.55
N LEU A 69 7.43 9.65 -3.50
CA LEU A 69 7.37 8.20 -3.63
C LEU A 69 7.85 7.60 -2.32
N ILE A 70 6.94 6.96 -1.61
CA ILE A 70 7.23 6.41 -0.28
C ILE A 70 6.67 4.99 -0.19
N THR A 71 7.07 4.27 0.86
CA THR A 71 6.46 2.97 1.10
C THR A 71 5.09 3.17 1.71
N LEU A 72 4.24 2.16 1.58
CA LEU A 72 2.91 2.21 2.18
C LEU A 72 3.00 2.38 3.70
N ALA A 73 4.04 1.82 4.31
CA ALA A 73 4.24 1.96 5.75
C ALA A 73 4.49 3.40 6.19
N GLN A 74 4.94 4.25 5.27
CA GLN A 74 5.21 5.67 5.55
C GLN A 74 4.01 6.56 5.25
N LEU A 75 2.98 6.03 4.64
CA LEU A 75 1.79 6.80 4.32
C LEU A 75 0.94 6.97 5.57
N ASN A 76 0.68 8.21 5.92
CA ASN A 76 -0.10 8.53 7.10
C ASN A 76 -1.40 9.22 6.75
#